data_4348857eb330f9d2fd53093bbf5ecc5a
#
_entry.id   4348857eb330f9d2fd53093bbf5ecc5a
#
_cell.length_a   1.000
_cell.length_b   1.000
_cell.length_c   1.000
_cell.angle_alpha   90.00
_cell.angle_beta   90.00
_cell.angle_gamma   90.00
#
_symmetry.space_group_name_H-M   'P 1'
#
loop_
_entity.id
_entity.type
_entity.pdbx_description
1 polymer ?
#
loop_
_entity_poly.entity_id
_entity_poly.type
_entity_poly.pdbx_seq_one_letter_code
_entity_poly.pdbx_strand_id
1 'polypeptide(L)'
;MNRRRFLTRAGLIVGGGLAGAGSSAGVEEYRLRENIATSGHAVGRYRPAGLASTTITYRAPTNAPIVALTFDDGPSDRYTDRLLNILDGLDIPATFFLIGEHVMRYPSLAQRVAERHEIGNHTWTHPNMSLASAPTATSELSLAAKAIFTVTGRLPIAFRPPYGAFSGATAMVATGLGYPIVLWDFEFNQHGESAAANLERMVRATRPGSIILGHDGGTLNCEVVVEVLPPLIDGIRTRGFRFVALSDLLVAGRDSTSPGPPNDAAPIV
;
A
#
# COMPACT_ATOMS: atom_id res chain seq x y z
N MET A 1 -53.49 -21.58 37.06
CA MET A 1 -52.22 -21.71 37.82
C MET A 1 -51.11 -20.90 37.13
N ASN A 2 -50.81 -19.77 37.78
CA ASN A 2 -49.85 -18.76 37.28
C ASN A 2 -48.40 -19.18 37.57
N ARG A 3 -47.49 -19.09 36.58
CA ARG A 3 -46.07 -19.05 36.85
C ARG A 3 -45.52 -17.70 36.39
N ARG A 4 -45.20 -16.88 37.40
CA ARG A 4 -44.60 -15.54 37.27
C ARG A 4 -43.13 -15.61 36.86
N ARG A 5 -42.76 -14.70 35.98
CA ARG A 5 -41.38 -14.39 35.53
C ARG A 5 -40.59 -13.76 36.68
N PHE A 6 -39.39 -14.25 36.95
CA PHE A 6 -38.38 -13.55 37.74
C PHE A 6 -37.34 -12.94 36.80
N LEU A 7 -37.32 -11.62 36.79
CA LEU A 7 -36.23 -10.83 36.21
C LEU A 7 -35.20 -10.60 37.32
N THR A 8 -34.00 -11.15 37.15
CA THR A 8 -32.87 -10.84 38.02
C THR A 8 -32.07 -9.71 37.37
N ARG A 9 -32.10 -8.54 38.00
CA ARG A 9 -31.18 -7.44 37.72
C ARG A 9 -29.80 -7.81 38.29
N ALA A 10 -28.76 -7.92 37.45
CA ALA A 10 -27.38 -7.94 37.89
C ALA A 10 -26.93 -6.50 38.08
N GLY A 11 -26.58 -6.15 39.30
CA GLY A 11 -26.07 -4.83 39.68
C GLY A 11 -24.64 -4.64 39.20
N LEU A 12 -24.40 -3.46 38.66
CA LEU A 12 -23.08 -2.97 38.26
C LEU A 12 -22.33 -2.52 39.54
N ILE A 13 -21.25 -3.21 39.88
CA ILE A 13 -20.33 -2.76 40.94
C ILE A 13 -19.30 -1.85 40.24
N VAL A 14 -19.38 -0.58 40.49
CA VAL A 14 -18.35 0.42 40.16
C VAL A 14 -17.29 0.34 41.25
N GLY A 15 -16.16 -0.32 40.92
CA GLY A 15 -14.95 -0.27 41.69
C GLY A 15 -14.06 0.87 41.13
N GLY A 16 -13.88 1.90 41.97
CA GLY A 16 -13.04 3.04 41.62
C GLY A 16 -11.55 2.75 41.70
N GLY A 17 -10.80 3.52 40.91
CA GLY A 17 -9.42 3.88 41.21
C GLY A 17 -8.37 3.18 40.37
N LEU A 18 -7.93 3.87 39.32
CA LEU A 18 -6.53 4.32 39.12
C LEU A 18 -6.51 5.18 37.85
N ALA A 19 -6.34 6.47 38.06
CA ALA A 19 -6.07 7.44 37.00
C ALA A 19 -4.67 7.16 36.43
N GLY A 20 -4.62 6.36 35.37
CA GLY A 20 -3.51 6.35 34.44
C GLY A 20 -3.89 7.28 33.29
N ALA A 21 -3.10 8.31 33.04
CA ALA A 21 -3.24 9.19 31.90
C ALA A 21 -2.98 8.37 30.61
N GLY A 22 -3.99 7.62 30.17
CA GLY A 22 -4.07 7.10 28.82
C GLY A 22 -4.26 8.30 27.90
N SER A 23 -3.29 8.52 27.01
CA SER A 23 -3.33 9.62 26.07
C SER A 23 -4.68 9.64 25.35
N SER A 24 -5.28 10.82 25.18
CA SER A 24 -6.53 11.04 24.44
C SER A 24 -6.51 10.38 23.05
N ALA A 25 -5.33 10.23 22.46
CA ALA A 25 -5.10 9.51 21.20
C ALA A 25 -5.52 8.04 21.23
N GLY A 26 -5.27 7.29 22.31
CA GLY A 26 -5.65 5.86 22.38
C GLY A 26 -7.17 5.64 22.47
N VAL A 27 -7.90 6.53 23.15
CA VAL A 27 -9.37 6.45 23.27
C VAL A 27 -10.01 6.84 21.94
N GLU A 28 -9.42 7.80 21.22
CA GLU A 28 -9.90 8.23 19.92
C GLU A 28 -9.63 7.18 18.85
N GLU A 29 -8.48 6.52 18.89
CA GLU A 29 -8.16 5.38 18.04
C GLU A 29 -9.12 4.19 18.28
N TYR A 30 -9.47 3.89 19.52
CA TYR A 30 -10.46 2.84 19.84
C TYR A 30 -11.86 3.18 19.32
N ARG A 31 -12.31 4.43 19.48
CA ARG A 31 -13.60 4.90 18.95
C ARG A 31 -13.65 4.91 17.43
N LEU A 32 -12.54 5.25 16.77
CA LEU A 32 -12.42 5.18 15.32
C LEU A 32 -12.46 3.73 14.82
N ARG A 33 -11.83 2.79 15.52
CA ARG A 33 -11.91 1.35 15.22
C ARG A 33 -13.36 0.83 15.31
N GLU A 34 -14.12 1.20 16.35
CA GLU A 34 -15.54 0.83 16.47
C GLU A 34 -16.40 1.48 15.38
N ASN A 35 -16.21 2.75 15.06
CA ASN A 35 -16.92 3.43 13.99
C ASN A 35 -16.59 2.83 12.61
N ILE A 36 -15.36 2.42 12.39
CA ILE A 36 -14.95 1.69 11.19
C ILE A 36 -15.64 0.32 11.10
N ALA A 37 -15.73 -0.39 12.20
CA ALA A 37 -16.38 -1.70 12.26
C ALA A 37 -17.91 -1.63 12.09
N THR A 38 -18.54 -0.56 12.57
CA THR A 38 -20.01 -0.44 12.64
C THR A 38 -20.66 0.35 11.51
N SER A 39 -19.91 1.26 10.83
CA SER A 39 -20.43 1.97 9.67
C SER A 39 -20.52 1.02 8.47
N GLY A 40 -21.69 0.45 8.25
CA GLY A 40 -22.00 -0.56 7.23
C GLY A 40 -21.88 -0.13 5.76
N HIS A 41 -20.97 0.79 5.43
CA HIS A 41 -20.62 1.07 4.05
C HIS A 41 -19.72 -0.06 3.56
N ALA A 42 -20.28 -0.92 2.74
CA ALA A 42 -19.63 -2.06 2.13
C ALA A 42 -18.46 -1.59 1.26
N VAL A 43 -17.28 -1.53 1.84
CA VAL A 43 -16.05 -1.67 1.06
C VAL A 43 -16.10 -3.08 0.48
N GLY A 44 -16.40 -3.18 -0.79
CA GLY A 44 -16.56 -4.36 -1.63
C GLY A 44 -16.78 -5.70 -0.91
N ARG A 45 -17.96 -6.26 -1.01
CA ARG A 45 -18.17 -7.67 -0.66
C ARG A 45 -17.29 -8.50 -1.59
N TYR A 46 -16.39 -9.32 -1.02
CA TYR A 46 -15.72 -10.38 -1.77
C TYR A 46 -16.76 -11.12 -2.61
N ARG A 47 -16.65 -10.99 -3.91
CA ARG A 47 -17.35 -11.85 -4.88
C ARG A 47 -16.27 -12.73 -5.49
N PRO A 48 -16.33 -14.05 -5.34
CA PRO A 48 -15.54 -14.93 -6.17
C PRO A 48 -16.03 -14.72 -7.61
N ALA A 49 -15.33 -13.86 -8.35
CA ALA A 49 -15.56 -13.74 -9.78
C ALA A 49 -15.07 -15.04 -10.40
N GLY A 50 -15.91 -15.72 -11.18
CA GLY A 50 -15.45 -16.86 -11.97
C GLY A 50 -14.25 -16.43 -12.82
N LEU A 51 -13.24 -17.30 -12.95
CA LEU A 51 -12.05 -17.16 -13.81
C LEU A 51 -11.34 -15.77 -13.73
N ALA A 52 -11.25 -15.17 -12.55
CA ALA A 52 -10.45 -13.98 -12.37
C ALA A 52 -8.96 -14.36 -12.42
N SER A 53 -8.22 -13.80 -13.35
CA SER A 53 -6.76 -13.90 -13.35
C SER A 53 -6.19 -12.96 -12.31
N THR A 54 -5.28 -13.46 -11.45
CA THR A 54 -4.52 -12.64 -10.52
C THR A 54 -3.26 -12.15 -11.23
N THR A 55 -3.07 -10.83 -11.32
CA THR A 55 -1.84 -10.25 -11.84
C THR A 55 -0.90 -9.92 -10.70
N ILE A 56 0.32 -10.46 -10.75
CA ILE A 56 1.42 -10.14 -9.84
C ILE A 56 2.49 -9.44 -10.66
N THR A 57 2.80 -8.19 -10.30
CA THR A 57 3.73 -7.37 -11.06
C THR A 57 4.96 -7.03 -10.23
N TYR A 58 6.13 -7.52 -10.65
CA TYR A 58 7.44 -7.12 -10.11
C TYR A 58 8.02 -5.95 -10.89
N ARG A 59 7.78 -5.91 -12.19
CA ARG A 59 8.22 -4.92 -13.15
C ARG A 59 7.19 -4.87 -14.28
N ALA A 60 6.81 -3.68 -14.72
CA ALA A 60 5.88 -3.55 -15.83
C ALA A 60 6.54 -3.98 -17.15
N PRO A 61 5.88 -4.80 -17.97
CA PRO A 61 6.42 -5.27 -19.25
C PRO A 61 6.29 -4.16 -20.31
N THR A 62 7.15 -3.15 -20.25
CA THR A 62 7.19 -2.04 -21.20
C THR A 62 8.60 -1.79 -21.70
N ASN A 63 8.75 -1.29 -22.94
CA ASN A 63 10.02 -0.81 -23.51
C ASN A 63 10.19 0.73 -23.35
N ALA A 64 9.14 1.43 -22.90
CA ALA A 64 9.24 2.86 -22.64
C ALA A 64 10.20 3.12 -21.48
N PRO A 65 11.06 4.16 -21.57
CA PRO A 65 12.01 4.48 -20.50
C PRO A 65 11.33 5.19 -19.34
N ILE A 66 10.39 4.50 -18.70
CA ILE A 66 9.61 4.96 -17.54
C ILE A 66 9.75 4.00 -16.37
N VAL A 67 9.73 4.55 -15.16
CA VAL A 67 9.88 3.82 -13.89
C VAL A 67 8.96 4.40 -12.85
N ALA A 68 8.61 3.63 -11.81
CA ALA A 68 7.83 4.12 -10.67
C ALA A 68 8.63 4.02 -9.36
N LEU A 69 8.55 5.07 -8.53
CA LEU A 69 9.00 5.06 -7.15
C LEU A 69 7.83 4.66 -6.24
N THR A 70 8.11 3.77 -5.31
CA THR A 70 7.11 3.31 -4.34
C THR A 70 7.71 3.25 -2.95
N PHE A 71 6.90 3.54 -1.92
CA PHE A 71 7.32 3.54 -0.52
C PHE A 71 6.32 2.74 0.32
N ASP A 72 6.84 1.93 1.27
CA ASP A 72 6.05 1.07 2.13
C ASP A 72 6.15 1.50 3.61
N ASP A 73 5.24 0.97 4.44
CA ASP A 73 5.19 1.07 5.90
C ASP A 73 4.76 2.42 6.48
N GLY A 74 4.51 3.41 5.65
CA GLY A 74 4.03 4.72 6.11
C GLY A 74 2.52 4.77 6.42
N PRO A 75 2.03 5.97 6.81
CA PRO A 75 2.83 7.15 7.10
C PRO A 75 3.57 7.06 8.43
N SER A 76 4.72 7.74 8.54
CA SER A 76 5.47 7.90 9.78
C SER A 76 5.79 9.38 10.05
N ASP A 77 5.80 9.75 11.32
CA ASP A 77 6.13 11.11 11.77
C ASP A 77 7.59 11.49 11.54
N ARG A 78 8.45 10.51 11.28
CA ARG A 78 9.89 10.71 11.13
C ARG A 78 10.33 10.89 9.69
N TYR A 79 9.73 10.15 8.74
CA TYR A 79 10.28 10.04 7.38
C TYR A 79 9.32 10.49 6.29
N THR A 80 8.01 10.27 6.43
CA THR A 80 7.04 10.54 5.35
C THR A 80 7.11 12.01 4.90
N ASP A 81 7.12 12.95 5.85
CA ASP A 81 7.19 14.39 5.54
C ASP A 81 8.49 14.77 4.82
N ARG A 82 9.62 14.17 5.21
CA ARG A 82 10.94 14.42 4.59
C ARG A 82 10.96 13.92 3.14
N LEU A 83 10.40 12.72 2.88
CA LEU A 83 10.32 12.16 1.53
C LEU A 83 9.38 12.97 0.64
N LEU A 84 8.22 13.39 1.16
CA LEU A 84 7.29 14.25 0.44
C LEU A 84 7.95 15.58 0.02
N ASN A 85 8.72 16.22 0.92
CA ASN A 85 9.45 17.45 0.60
C ASN A 85 10.46 17.25 -0.53
N ILE A 86 11.16 16.12 -0.57
CA ILE A 86 12.10 15.78 -1.65
C ILE A 86 11.36 15.56 -2.98
N LEU A 87 10.32 14.74 -2.95
CA LEU A 87 9.54 14.38 -4.14
C LEU A 87 8.84 15.60 -4.74
N ASP A 88 8.21 16.41 -3.90
CA ASP A 88 7.54 17.65 -4.30
C ASP A 88 8.52 18.66 -4.88
N GLY A 89 9.67 18.84 -4.23
CA GLY A 89 10.74 19.75 -4.69
C GLY A 89 11.35 19.36 -6.03
N LEU A 90 11.34 18.07 -6.37
CA LEU A 90 11.86 17.53 -7.63
C LEU A 90 10.76 17.23 -8.67
N ASP A 91 9.50 17.48 -8.33
CA ASP A 91 8.32 17.17 -9.16
C ASP A 91 8.28 15.68 -9.60
N ILE A 92 8.42 14.77 -8.64
CA ILE A 92 8.43 13.33 -8.86
C ILE A 92 7.15 12.71 -8.31
N PRO A 93 6.31 12.07 -9.15
CA PRO A 93 5.19 11.28 -8.67
C PRO A 93 5.70 10.00 -8.00
N ALA A 94 5.01 9.56 -6.94
CA ALA A 94 5.31 8.31 -6.25
C ALA A 94 4.01 7.63 -5.80
N THR A 95 4.13 6.38 -5.32
CA THR A 95 3.02 5.63 -4.74
C THR A 95 3.42 5.15 -3.36
N PHE A 96 2.59 5.45 -2.35
CA PHE A 96 2.81 5.05 -0.98
C PHE A 96 1.86 3.92 -0.59
N PHE A 97 2.40 2.76 -0.25
CA PHE A 97 1.64 1.63 0.28
C PHE A 97 1.50 1.78 1.79
N LEU A 98 0.36 2.30 2.20
CA LEU A 98 0.13 2.74 3.57
C LEU A 98 -0.44 1.61 4.44
N ILE A 99 0.06 1.52 5.67
CA ILE A 99 -0.50 0.67 6.74
C ILE A 99 -1.71 1.37 7.34
N GLY A 100 -2.85 0.68 7.42
CA GLY A 100 -4.10 1.29 7.89
C GLY A 100 -4.02 1.85 9.31
N GLU A 101 -3.37 1.16 10.26
CA GLU A 101 -3.15 1.69 11.61
C GLU A 101 -2.30 2.96 11.63
N HIS A 102 -1.31 3.07 10.74
CA HIS A 102 -0.49 4.27 10.61
C HIS A 102 -1.26 5.43 10.00
N VAL A 103 -2.15 5.18 9.02
CA VAL A 103 -3.07 6.19 8.49
C VAL A 103 -3.93 6.80 9.59
N MET A 104 -4.46 5.97 10.48
CA MET A 104 -5.26 6.43 11.62
C MET A 104 -4.43 7.17 12.67
N ARG A 105 -3.16 6.80 12.83
CA ARG A 105 -2.24 7.44 13.78
C ARG A 105 -1.74 8.79 13.28
N TYR A 106 -1.52 8.93 11.97
CA TYR A 106 -0.94 10.11 11.33
C TYR A 106 -1.83 10.63 10.18
N PRO A 107 -3.10 11.01 10.45
CA PRO A 107 -4.06 11.33 9.40
C PRO A 107 -3.63 12.50 8.52
N SER A 108 -3.00 13.53 9.10
CA SER A 108 -2.52 14.69 8.33
C SER A 108 -1.42 14.32 7.34
N LEU A 109 -0.54 13.37 7.67
CA LEU A 109 0.48 12.89 6.76
C LEU A 109 -0.13 12.05 5.63
N ALA A 110 -1.12 11.20 5.94
CA ALA A 110 -1.84 10.45 4.91
C ALA A 110 -2.60 11.39 3.95
N GLN A 111 -3.22 12.46 4.44
CA GLN A 111 -3.84 13.49 3.62
C GLN A 111 -2.82 14.18 2.72
N ARG A 112 -1.64 14.54 3.26
CA ARG A 112 -0.56 15.15 2.49
C ARG A 112 -0.03 14.23 1.38
N VAL A 113 0.13 12.93 1.65
CA VAL A 113 0.43 11.94 0.60
C VAL A 113 -0.62 12.02 -0.51
N ALA A 114 -1.90 12.04 -0.14
CA ALA A 114 -3.01 12.03 -1.10
C ALA A 114 -3.10 13.27 -2.00
N GLU A 115 -2.46 14.39 -1.64
CA GLU A 115 -2.49 15.62 -2.43
C GLU A 115 -1.82 15.45 -3.79
N ARG A 116 -0.67 14.76 -3.85
CA ARG A 116 0.17 14.68 -5.06
C ARG A 116 0.61 13.26 -5.44
N HIS A 117 0.44 12.28 -4.57
CA HIS A 117 0.93 10.92 -4.76
C HIS A 117 -0.20 9.91 -4.76
N GLU A 118 0.07 8.72 -5.31
CA GLU A 118 -0.87 7.61 -5.27
C GLU A 118 -0.77 6.85 -3.96
N ILE A 119 -1.85 6.18 -3.60
CA ILE A 119 -1.92 5.35 -2.40
C ILE A 119 -2.17 3.90 -2.78
N GLY A 120 -1.36 3.01 -2.23
CA GLY A 120 -1.55 1.56 -2.21
C GLY A 120 -1.99 1.06 -0.84
N ASN A 121 -2.49 -0.17 -0.80
CA ASN A 121 -2.88 -0.87 0.41
C ASN A 121 -1.72 -1.74 0.90
N HIS A 122 -1.28 -1.55 2.16
CA HIS A 122 -0.23 -2.35 2.79
C HIS A 122 -0.73 -3.10 4.03
N THR A 123 -2.01 -3.53 4.01
CA THR A 123 -2.73 -4.16 5.12
C THR A 123 -3.07 -3.21 6.27
N TRP A 124 -3.83 -3.73 7.25
CA TRP A 124 -4.20 -2.96 8.43
C TRP A 124 -3.08 -2.93 9.47
N THR A 125 -2.52 -4.13 9.84
CA THR A 125 -1.53 -4.30 10.93
C THR A 125 -0.17 -4.78 10.47
N HIS A 126 0.09 -4.87 9.16
CA HIS A 126 1.34 -5.36 8.58
C HIS A 126 1.69 -6.82 8.94
N PRO A 127 0.76 -7.79 8.90
CA PRO A 127 1.07 -9.18 9.19
C PRO A 127 1.71 -9.90 8.00
N ASN A 128 2.36 -11.02 8.25
CA ASN A 128 2.81 -11.91 7.18
C ASN A 128 1.60 -12.57 6.49
N MET A 129 1.28 -12.10 5.29
CA MET A 129 0.09 -12.53 4.53
C MET A 129 0.20 -13.93 3.92
N SER A 130 1.37 -14.56 3.95
CA SER A 130 1.51 -15.96 3.53
C SER A 130 0.87 -16.94 4.52
N LEU A 131 0.68 -16.50 5.77
CA LEU A 131 0.07 -17.27 6.85
C LEU A 131 -1.41 -16.90 7.07
N ALA A 132 -1.91 -15.87 6.37
CA ALA A 132 -3.26 -15.37 6.58
C ALA A 132 -4.32 -16.30 5.96
N SER A 133 -5.37 -16.59 6.71
CA SER A 133 -6.59 -17.18 6.17
C SER A 133 -7.33 -16.19 5.27
N ALA A 134 -8.25 -16.66 4.41
CA ALA A 134 -9.06 -15.75 3.59
C ALA A 134 -9.87 -14.74 4.41
N PRO A 135 -10.54 -15.10 5.53
CA PRO A 135 -11.19 -14.12 6.41
C PRO A 135 -10.21 -13.08 6.97
N THR A 136 -9.02 -13.51 7.43
CA THR A 136 -7.97 -12.59 7.92
C THR A 136 -7.50 -11.64 6.82
N ALA A 137 -7.21 -12.17 5.62
CA ALA A 137 -6.81 -11.34 4.49
C ALA A 137 -7.90 -10.33 4.10
N THR A 138 -9.18 -10.76 4.11
CA THR A 138 -10.30 -9.85 3.84
C THR A 138 -10.37 -8.72 4.88
N SER A 139 -10.22 -9.04 6.16
CA SER A 139 -10.23 -8.05 7.24
C SER A 139 -9.07 -7.05 7.08
N GLU A 140 -7.84 -7.54 6.92
CA GLU A 140 -6.63 -6.71 6.78
C GLU A 140 -6.73 -5.73 5.61
N LEU A 141 -7.13 -6.21 4.43
CA LEU A 141 -7.22 -5.37 3.24
C LEU A 141 -8.40 -4.39 3.32
N SER A 142 -9.55 -4.84 3.83
CA SER A 142 -10.75 -4.00 3.88
C SER A 142 -10.66 -2.91 4.93
N LEU A 143 -10.09 -3.20 6.12
CA LEU A 143 -9.90 -2.20 7.17
C LEU A 143 -8.89 -1.14 6.73
N ALA A 144 -7.77 -1.52 6.11
CA ALA A 144 -6.82 -0.57 5.57
C ALA A 144 -7.44 0.32 4.49
N ALA A 145 -8.15 -0.27 3.52
CA ALA A 145 -8.82 0.48 2.46
C ALA A 145 -9.83 1.49 3.02
N LYS A 146 -10.59 1.07 4.04
CA LYS A 146 -11.58 1.94 4.69
C LYS A 146 -10.91 3.09 5.46
N ALA A 147 -9.83 2.83 6.19
CA ALA A 147 -9.08 3.87 6.89
C ALA A 147 -8.50 4.89 5.90
N ILE A 148 -7.85 4.41 4.84
CA ILE A 148 -7.30 5.25 3.79
C ILE A 148 -8.41 6.13 3.18
N PHE A 149 -9.53 5.54 2.79
CA PHE A 149 -10.65 6.31 2.21
C PHE A 149 -11.24 7.32 3.19
N THR A 150 -11.43 6.94 4.45
CA THR A 150 -11.98 7.81 5.49
C THR A 150 -11.13 9.05 5.72
N VAL A 151 -9.80 8.88 5.71
CA VAL A 151 -8.86 9.98 5.98
C VAL A 151 -8.56 10.81 4.75
N THR A 152 -8.43 10.18 3.58
CA THR A 152 -7.91 10.84 2.37
C THR A 152 -8.96 11.09 1.29
N GLY A 153 -10.13 10.46 1.37
CA GLY A 153 -11.14 10.46 0.30
C GLY A 153 -10.75 9.65 -0.93
N ARG A 154 -9.60 8.95 -0.92
CA ARG A 154 -9.09 8.16 -2.04
C ARG A 154 -9.10 6.66 -1.72
N LEU A 155 -9.39 5.83 -2.72
CA LEU A 155 -9.23 4.38 -2.61
C LEU A 155 -7.81 3.97 -3.01
N PRO A 156 -7.22 2.96 -2.35
CA PRO A 156 -5.95 2.38 -2.78
C PRO A 156 -6.04 1.80 -4.18
N ILE A 157 -5.01 2.01 -5.01
CA ILE A 157 -4.97 1.57 -6.41
C ILE A 157 -4.45 0.15 -6.60
N ALA A 158 -3.70 -0.37 -5.63
CA ALA A 158 -3.02 -1.67 -5.67
C ALA A 158 -2.84 -2.20 -4.25
N PHE A 159 -2.54 -3.48 -4.14
CA PHE A 159 -2.11 -4.11 -2.90
C PHE A 159 -0.65 -4.55 -3.00
N ARG A 160 0.13 -4.25 -1.97
CA ARG A 160 1.44 -4.85 -1.75
C ARG A 160 1.42 -5.61 -0.43
N PRO A 161 1.67 -6.93 -0.45
CA PRO A 161 1.73 -7.70 0.78
C PRO A 161 2.99 -7.37 1.57
N PRO A 162 2.88 -7.23 2.91
CA PRO A 162 4.04 -7.14 3.79
C PRO A 162 5.08 -8.21 3.50
N TYR A 163 6.37 -7.83 3.50
CA TYR A 163 7.51 -8.71 3.19
C TYR A 163 7.49 -9.32 1.78
N GLY A 164 6.61 -8.87 0.89
CA GLY A 164 6.36 -9.53 -0.39
C GLY A 164 5.72 -10.92 -0.26
N ALA A 165 5.28 -11.30 0.94
CA ALA A 165 4.82 -12.64 1.27
C ALA A 165 3.29 -12.76 1.27
N PHE A 166 2.75 -13.68 0.47
CA PHE A 166 1.31 -13.94 0.40
C PHE A 166 1.01 -15.40 0.02
N SER A 167 -0.18 -15.84 0.39
CA SER A 167 -0.72 -17.17 0.02
C SER A 167 -1.68 -17.08 -1.16
N GLY A 168 -2.07 -18.23 -1.73
CA GLY A 168 -3.15 -18.29 -2.71
C GLY A 168 -4.47 -17.70 -2.19
N ALA A 169 -4.77 -17.89 -0.89
CA ALA A 169 -5.95 -17.31 -0.25
C ALA A 169 -5.88 -15.76 -0.25
N THR A 170 -4.73 -15.20 0.10
CA THR A 170 -4.49 -13.75 0.04
C THR A 170 -4.63 -13.21 -1.37
N ALA A 171 -4.06 -13.90 -2.36
CA ALA A 171 -4.14 -13.50 -3.76
C ALA A 171 -5.59 -13.51 -4.28
N MET A 172 -6.38 -14.52 -3.93
CA MET A 172 -7.80 -14.59 -4.27
C MET A 172 -8.60 -13.45 -3.64
N VAL A 173 -8.34 -13.12 -2.38
CA VAL A 173 -8.99 -12.00 -1.68
C VAL A 173 -8.63 -10.68 -2.34
N ALA A 174 -7.35 -10.41 -2.58
CA ALA A 174 -6.90 -9.18 -3.25
C ALA A 174 -7.57 -9.02 -4.62
N THR A 175 -7.59 -10.09 -5.43
CA THR A 175 -8.28 -10.11 -6.72
C THR A 175 -9.77 -9.85 -6.60
N GLY A 176 -10.45 -10.49 -5.63
CA GLY A 176 -11.88 -10.30 -5.38
C GLY A 176 -12.24 -8.89 -4.92
N LEU A 177 -11.30 -8.18 -4.29
CA LEU A 177 -11.42 -6.77 -3.92
C LEU A 177 -11.00 -5.81 -5.04
N GLY A 178 -10.55 -6.34 -6.19
CA GLY A 178 -10.14 -5.53 -7.35
C GLY A 178 -8.72 -5.00 -7.29
N TYR A 179 -7.87 -5.51 -6.39
CA TYR A 179 -6.49 -5.07 -6.29
C TYR A 179 -5.54 -5.89 -7.16
N PRO A 180 -4.78 -5.28 -8.09
CA PRO A 180 -3.55 -5.88 -8.59
C PRO A 180 -2.55 -6.02 -7.45
N ILE A 181 -1.80 -7.15 -7.43
CA ILE A 181 -0.70 -7.35 -6.48
C ILE A 181 0.56 -6.79 -7.10
N VAL A 182 1.17 -5.80 -6.44
CA VAL A 182 2.37 -5.13 -6.94
C VAL A 182 3.52 -5.33 -5.97
N LEU A 183 4.57 -5.96 -6.45
CA LEU A 183 5.84 -6.14 -5.76
C LEU A 183 6.86 -5.11 -6.29
N TRP A 184 8.15 -5.44 -6.33
CA TRP A 184 9.21 -4.52 -6.78
C TRP A 184 10.29 -5.26 -7.56
N ASP A 185 10.99 -4.53 -8.40
CA ASP A 185 12.12 -5.02 -9.21
C ASP A 185 13.41 -5.01 -8.39
N PHE A 186 13.62 -3.96 -7.60
CA PHE A 186 14.72 -3.82 -6.63
C PHE A 186 14.36 -2.76 -5.56
N GLU A 187 15.15 -2.75 -4.48
CA GLU A 187 14.90 -1.90 -3.32
C GLU A 187 16.15 -1.19 -2.81
N PHE A 188 15.93 -0.14 -2.01
CA PHE A 188 16.99 0.54 -1.27
C PHE A 188 17.62 -0.39 -0.23
N ASN A 189 18.95 -0.34 -0.12
CA ASN A 189 19.73 -0.99 0.94
C ASN A 189 19.47 -2.51 1.12
N GLN A 190 19.37 -3.23 0.02
CA GLN A 190 19.11 -4.69 0.00
C GLN A 190 20.14 -5.52 0.78
N HIS A 191 21.36 -5.04 0.98
CA HIS A 191 22.46 -5.86 1.48
C HIS A 191 23.33 -5.17 2.54
N GLY A 192 22.84 -4.15 3.23
CA GLY A 192 23.64 -3.39 4.21
C GLY A 192 24.78 -2.61 3.56
N GLU A 193 24.61 -2.23 2.30
CA GLU A 193 25.58 -1.46 1.49
C GLU A 193 25.73 -0.04 2.02
N SER A 194 26.86 0.61 1.73
CA SER A 194 27.00 2.05 1.92
C SER A 194 26.02 2.81 1.01
N ALA A 195 25.67 4.05 1.37
CA ALA A 195 24.81 4.90 0.56
C ALA A 195 25.33 5.04 -0.89
N ALA A 196 26.63 5.19 -1.07
CA ALA A 196 27.25 5.29 -2.40
C ALA A 196 27.14 4.00 -3.22
N ALA A 197 27.39 2.84 -2.61
CA ALA A 197 27.26 1.54 -3.29
C ALA A 197 25.79 1.23 -3.62
N ASN A 198 24.88 1.58 -2.72
CA ASN A 198 23.45 1.46 -2.95
C ASN A 198 23.00 2.31 -4.15
N LEU A 199 23.39 3.59 -4.18
CA LEU A 199 23.10 4.49 -5.28
C LEU A 199 23.60 3.94 -6.63
N GLU A 200 24.87 3.55 -6.69
CA GLU A 200 25.46 3.01 -7.93
C GLU A 200 24.73 1.76 -8.43
N ARG A 201 24.44 0.82 -7.51
CA ARG A 201 23.68 -0.39 -7.83
C ARG A 201 22.29 -0.07 -8.35
N MET A 202 21.57 0.82 -7.69
CA MET A 202 20.19 1.15 -8.06
C MET A 202 20.12 1.87 -9.40
N VAL A 203 21.01 2.85 -9.64
CA VAL A 203 21.09 3.52 -10.94
C VAL A 203 21.37 2.51 -12.04
N ARG A 204 22.35 1.60 -11.85
CA ARG A 204 22.69 0.57 -12.85
C ARG A 204 21.58 -0.45 -13.08
N ALA A 205 20.87 -0.88 -12.03
CA ALA A 205 19.78 -1.85 -12.10
C ALA A 205 18.52 -1.32 -12.81
N THR A 206 18.34 0.00 -12.83
CA THR A 206 17.16 0.64 -13.42
C THR A 206 17.02 0.29 -14.90
N ARG A 207 15.84 -0.16 -15.29
CA ARG A 207 15.47 -0.56 -16.66
C ARG A 207 14.00 -0.19 -16.93
N PRO A 208 13.54 -0.21 -18.20
CA PRO A 208 12.15 0.09 -18.51
C PRO A 208 11.17 -0.74 -17.67
N GLY A 209 10.19 -0.08 -17.10
CA GLY A 209 9.17 -0.71 -16.27
C GLY A 209 9.56 -1.01 -14.84
N SER A 210 10.76 -0.64 -14.36
CA SER A 210 11.18 -0.90 -12.97
C SER A 210 10.25 -0.25 -11.96
N ILE A 211 9.87 -1.03 -10.95
CA ILE A 211 9.17 -0.59 -9.74
C ILE A 211 10.19 -0.60 -8.62
N ILE A 212 10.51 0.57 -8.08
CA ILE A 212 11.58 0.79 -7.11
C ILE A 212 10.95 0.90 -5.72
N LEU A 213 11.41 0.07 -4.77
CA LEU A 213 10.92 0.08 -3.39
C LEU A 213 11.85 0.85 -2.47
N GLY A 214 11.30 1.82 -1.75
CA GLY A 214 11.83 2.40 -0.52
C GLY A 214 10.85 2.21 0.63
N HIS A 215 11.20 2.73 1.80
CA HIS A 215 10.32 2.70 2.98
C HIS A 215 10.26 4.10 3.60
N ASP A 216 9.08 4.51 4.01
CA ASP A 216 8.85 5.76 4.74
C ASP A 216 8.39 5.52 6.19
N GLY A 217 8.38 4.24 6.61
CA GLY A 217 8.04 3.78 7.97
C GLY A 217 8.78 2.51 8.35
N GLY A 218 8.36 1.89 9.47
CA GLY A 218 8.94 0.66 9.95
C GLY A 218 10.33 0.82 10.60
N THR A 219 11.07 -0.27 10.68
CA THR A 219 12.41 -0.35 11.30
C THR A 219 13.55 -0.38 10.27
N LEU A 220 13.24 -0.40 9.00
CA LEU A 220 14.21 -0.48 7.92
C LEU A 220 14.83 0.91 7.65
N ASN A 221 15.98 0.91 7.00
CA ASN A 221 16.89 2.05 6.80
C ASN A 221 16.29 3.25 6.04
N CYS A 222 15.17 3.80 6.53
CA CYS A 222 14.51 4.96 5.93
C CYS A 222 15.45 6.19 5.85
N GLU A 223 16.47 6.30 6.73
CA GLU A 223 17.45 7.37 6.65
C GLU A 223 18.29 7.28 5.38
N VAL A 224 18.70 6.06 4.99
CA VAL A 224 19.40 5.82 3.72
C VAL A 224 18.51 6.16 2.52
N VAL A 225 17.20 5.88 2.60
CA VAL A 225 16.26 6.28 1.54
C VAL A 225 16.25 7.79 1.37
N VAL A 226 16.12 8.55 2.45
CA VAL A 226 16.12 10.02 2.42
C VAL A 226 17.43 10.57 1.86
N GLU A 227 18.58 9.99 2.24
CA GLU A 227 19.90 10.41 1.78
C GLU A 227 20.11 10.12 0.29
N VAL A 228 19.75 8.91 -0.15
CA VAL A 228 20.06 8.40 -1.50
C VAL A 228 19.04 8.86 -2.56
N LEU A 229 17.81 9.20 -2.14
CA LEU A 229 16.73 9.50 -3.08
C LEU A 229 17.03 10.64 -4.06
N PRO A 230 17.53 11.84 -3.66
CA PRO A 230 17.84 12.90 -4.61
C PRO A 230 18.87 12.50 -5.65
N PRO A 231 20.07 12.00 -5.30
CA PRO A 231 21.06 11.59 -6.31
C PRO A 231 20.60 10.37 -7.13
N LEU A 232 19.74 9.51 -6.62
CA LEU A 232 19.13 8.42 -7.38
C LEU A 232 18.23 8.95 -8.49
N ILE A 233 17.38 9.92 -8.18
CA ILE A 233 16.49 10.56 -9.15
C ILE A 233 17.33 11.19 -10.27
N ASP A 234 18.38 11.92 -9.93
CA ASP A 234 19.29 12.55 -10.91
C ASP A 234 20.02 11.51 -11.77
N GLY A 235 20.52 10.45 -11.16
CA GLY A 235 21.20 9.38 -11.88
C GLY A 235 20.29 8.63 -12.85
N ILE A 236 19.04 8.38 -12.45
CA ILE A 236 18.02 7.73 -13.30
C ILE A 236 17.60 8.66 -14.46
N ARG A 237 17.37 9.96 -14.18
CA ARG A 237 17.07 10.96 -15.22
C ARG A 237 18.21 11.10 -16.24
N THR A 238 19.45 11.12 -15.78
CA THR A 238 20.66 11.19 -16.65
C THR A 238 20.73 10.00 -17.61
N ARG A 239 20.20 8.85 -17.25
CA ARG A 239 20.07 7.68 -18.13
C ARG A 239 18.87 7.75 -19.08
N GLY A 240 18.13 8.86 -19.09
CA GLY A 240 16.99 9.09 -19.98
C GLY A 240 15.66 8.50 -19.49
N PHE A 241 15.57 8.04 -18.25
CA PHE A 241 14.32 7.56 -17.70
C PHE A 241 13.47 8.71 -17.12
N ARG A 242 12.14 8.52 -17.18
CA ARG A 242 11.16 9.40 -16.53
C ARG A 242 10.46 8.65 -15.41
N PHE A 243 10.20 9.36 -14.33
CA PHE A 243 9.35 8.86 -13.25
C PHE A 243 7.88 9.10 -13.59
N VAL A 244 7.07 8.09 -13.39
CA VAL A 244 5.62 8.14 -13.57
C VAL A 244 4.90 7.56 -12.35
N ALA A 245 3.62 7.85 -12.21
CA ALA A 245 2.79 7.20 -11.21
C ALA A 245 2.71 5.69 -11.48
N LEU A 246 2.51 4.87 -10.44
CA LEU A 246 2.46 3.42 -10.60
C LEU A 246 1.30 2.99 -11.50
N SER A 247 0.13 3.65 -11.40
CA SER A 247 -1.00 3.36 -12.27
C SER A 247 -0.66 3.54 -13.74
N ASP A 248 0.05 4.62 -14.11
CA ASP A 248 0.47 4.89 -15.48
C ASP A 248 1.47 3.84 -15.97
N LEU A 249 2.41 3.44 -15.08
CA LEU A 249 3.37 2.38 -15.40
C LEU A 249 2.66 1.04 -15.67
N LEU A 250 1.68 0.69 -14.86
CA LEU A 250 0.90 -0.55 -15.02
C LEU A 250 0.04 -0.54 -16.30
N VAL A 251 -0.49 0.62 -16.70
CA VAL A 251 -1.22 0.80 -17.97
C VAL A 251 -0.25 0.58 -19.14
N ALA A 252 0.89 1.26 -19.15
CA ALA A 252 1.91 1.11 -20.21
C ALA A 252 2.39 -0.34 -20.37
N GLY A 253 2.45 -1.10 -19.26
CA GLY A 253 2.77 -2.52 -19.30
C GLY A 253 1.68 -3.37 -19.97
N ARG A 254 0.42 -3.08 -19.73
CA ARG A 254 -0.72 -3.81 -20.34
C ARG A 254 -0.78 -3.58 -21.85
N ASP A 255 -0.60 -2.35 -22.28
CA ASP A 255 -0.65 -1.98 -23.69
C ASP A 255 0.46 -2.66 -24.50
N SER A 256 1.63 -2.88 -23.88
CA SER A 256 2.75 -3.59 -24.50
C SER A 256 2.54 -5.10 -24.64
N THR A 257 1.62 -5.69 -23.86
CA THR A 257 1.33 -7.13 -23.89
C THR A 257 0.04 -7.48 -24.65
N SER A 258 -0.76 -6.48 -25.03
CA SER A 258 -1.94 -6.71 -25.86
C SER A 258 -1.47 -7.19 -27.24
N PRO A 259 -1.96 -8.33 -27.76
CA PRO A 259 -1.71 -8.72 -29.14
C PRO A 259 -2.26 -7.59 -30.02
N GLY A 260 -1.42 -7.10 -30.95
CA GLY A 260 -1.87 -6.19 -31.98
C GLY A 260 -3.13 -6.74 -32.68
N PRO A 261 -3.94 -5.87 -33.34
CA PRO A 261 -5.09 -6.38 -34.10
C PRO A 261 -4.62 -7.53 -35.00
N PRO A 262 -5.44 -8.59 -35.11
CA PRO A 262 -5.06 -9.69 -35.99
C PRO A 262 -4.75 -9.10 -37.38
N ASN A 263 -3.55 -9.39 -37.89
CA ASN A 263 -3.23 -9.07 -39.27
C ASN A 263 -4.36 -9.69 -40.11
N ASP A 264 -5.13 -8.82 -40.74
CA ASP A 264 -6.18 -9.24 -41.68
C ASP A 264 -5.56 -10.24 -42.63
N ALA A 265 -6.02 -11.44 -42.56
CA ALA A 265 -5.59 -12.52 -43.44
C ALA A 265 -5.69 -12.03 -44.88
N ALA A 266 -4.59 -12.10 -45.59
CA ALA A 266 -4.60 -11.93 -47.03
C ALA A 266 -5.71 -12.86 -47.64
N PRO A 267 -6.49 -12.38 -48.62
CA PRO A 267 -7.50 -13.22 -49.23
C PRO A 267 -6.86 -14.47 -49.83
N ILE A 268 -7.32 -15.60 -49.40
CA ILE A 268 -7.02 -16.89 -50.08
C ILE A 268 -7.65 -16.81 -51.44
N VAL A 269 -6.83 -16.70 -52.47
CA VAL A 269 -7.22 -16.86 -53.91
C VAL A 269 -7.25 -18.33 -54.21
#